data_91127f88c074db942a47cc682ef88eeb
#
_entry.id   91127f88c074db942a47cc682ef88eeb
#
_cell.length_a   1.000
_cell.length_b   1.000
_cell.length_c   1.000
_cell.angle_alpha   90.00
_cell.angle_beta   90.00
_cell.angle_gamma   90.00
#
_symmetry.space_group_name_H-M   'P 1'
#
loop_
_entity.id
_entity.type
_entity.pdbx_description
1 polymer ?
#
loop_
_entity_poly.entity_id
_entity_poly.type
_entity_poly.pdbx_seq_one_letter_code
_entity_poly.pdbx_strand_id
1 'polypeptide(L)'
;MPLQLFRATVCRIQDLTHDVRELDLCLVEPATITFKAGQFVSFEVGVNEKQQTLTRPYSIASPPSSTGVLTLLFNLVPGGPGSTYLFSLKEGDETSFKGPAGTFRLRDDPARDHLFVATGTGIAPIRAMLLALFEKDAACSVTLYWGLRSRRDLYWQDELAAWAKAHPKFTFTTTLSRPEDGWSGERGRVTRLVEERIASVQNLAAYLCGNSGMLNDVTAILQKKGLCPIYREKYYDDTGESE
;
A
#
# COMPACT_ATOMS: atom_id res chain seq x y z
N MET A 1 19.93 5.64 -11.74
CA MET A 1 20.12 7.06 -11.42
C MET A 1 20.20 7.18 -9.93
N PRO A 2 21.01 8.07 -9.35
CA PRO A 2 20.99 8.33 -7.92
C PRO A 2 19.59 8.82 -7.54
N LEU A 3 19.12 8.45 -6.33
CA LEU A 3 17.83 8.91 -5.80
C LEU A 3 17.89 10.42 -5.58
N GLN A 4 16.87 11.13 -6.03
CA GLN A 4 16.76 12.57 -5.86
C GLN A 4 16.34 12.88 -4.41
N LEU A 5 16.94 13.92 -3.82
CA LEU A 5 16.56 14.45 -2.52
C LEU A 5 15.42 15.46 -2.72
N PHE A 6 14.39 15.35 -1.89
CA PHE A 6 13.25 16.27 -1.82
C PHE A 6 13.15 16.87 -0.43
N ARG A 7 12.80 18.16 -0.37
CA ARG A 7 12.33 18.83 0.84
C ARG A 7 10.81 19.00 0.74
N ALA A 8 10.11 18.77 1.83
CA ALA A 8 8.66 18.87 1.89
C ALA A 8 8.21 19.42 3.24
N THR A 9 7.03 20.02 3.26
CA THR A 9 6.33 20.42 4.49
C THR A 9 5.16 19.47 4.72
N VAL A 10 4.93 19.06 5.94
CA VAL A 10 3.75 18.30 6.35
C VAL A 10 2.52 19.19 6.22
N CYS A 11 1.63 18.90 5.27
CA CYS A 11 0.44 19.73 5.02
C CYS A 11 -0.79 19.20 5.72
N ARG A 12 -0.89 17.89 5.95
CA ARG A 12 -2.03 17.27 6.62
C ARG A 12 -1.60 16.00 7.33
N ILE A 13 -2.15 15.78 8.50
CA ILE A 13 -2.04 14.55 9.28
C ILE A 13 -3.45 14.04 9.58
N GLN A 14 -3.67 12.76 9.35
CA GLN A 14 -4.91 12.10 9.72
C GLN A 14 -4.62 10.74 10.36
N ASP A 15 -4.97 10.60 11.63
CA ASP A 15 -4.97 9.29 12.30
C ASP A 15 -6.23 8.53 11.87
N LEU A 16 -6.04 7.44 11.13
CA LEU A 16 -7.13 6.63 10.57
C LEU A 16 -7.57 5.56 11.54
N THR A 17 -6.63 5.03 12.34
CA THR A 17 -6.89 4.08 13.41
C THR A 17 -6.00 4.41 14.62
N HIS A 18 -5.99 3.54 15.63
CA HIS A 18 -5.13 3.68 16.82
C HIS A 18 -3.63 3.64 16.52
N ASP A 19 -3.23 3.11 15.37
CA ASP A 19 -1.83 2.91 14.97
C ASP A 19 -1.55 3.18 13.49
N VAL A 20 -2.56 3.54 12.69
CA VAL A 20 -2.40 3.87 11.27
C VAL A 20 -2.62 5.36 11.03
N ARG A 21 -1.64 5.98 10.37
CA ARG A 21 -1.63 7.41 10.01
C ARG A 21 -1.50 7.60 8.51
N GLU A 22 -2.26 8.56 8.00
CA GLU A 22 -2.09 9.15 6.68
C GLU A 22 -1.38 10.51 6.85
N LEU A 23 -0.40 10.77 5.99
CA LEU A 23 0.44 11.97 6.02
C LEU A 23 0.56 12.54 4.62
N ASP A 24 0.17 13.80 4.43
CA ASP A 24 0.38 14.53 3.18
C ASP A 24 1.61 15.42 3.29
N LEU A 25 2.50 15.28 2.33
CA LEU A 25 3.73 16.05 2.19
C LEU A 25 3.64 16.96 0.96
N CYS A 26 3.58 18.25 1.20
CA CYS A 26 3.64 19.29 0.17
C CYS A 26 5.12 19.50 -0.22
N LEU A 27 5.46 19.25 -1.49
CA LEU A 27 6.81 19.37 -1.98
C LEU A 27 7.26 20.83 -2.06
N VAL A 28 8.46 21.10 -1.53
CA VAL A 28 9.07 22.44 -1.55
C VAL A 28 10.17 22.49 -2.59
N GLU A 29 11.11 21.55 -2.56
CA GLU A 29 12.23 21.51 -3.49
C GLU A 29 12.75 20.08 -3.70
N PRO A 30 12.69 19.58 -4.91
CA PRO A 30 11.91 20.10 -6.05
C PRO A 30 10.41 20.19 -5.74
N ALA A 31 9.69 21.13 -6.34
CA ALA A 31 8.25 21.33 -6.10
C ALA A 31 7.37 20.24 -6.71
N THR A 32 7.94 19.38 -7.55
CA THR A 32 7.22 18.28 -8.20
C THR A 32 8.04 17.01 -8.25
N ILE A 33 7.36 15.86 -8.18
CA ILE A 33 7.94 14.53 -8.32
C ILE A 33 7.23 13.76 -9.42
N THR A 34 8.00 13.01 -10.22
CA THR A 34 7.46 12.07 -11.20
C THR A 34 7.76 10.65 -10.74
N PHE A 35 6.73 9.83 -10.59
CA PHE A 35 6.86 8.46 -10.13
C PHE A 35 5.85 7.53 -10.83
N LYS A 36 5.99 6.22 -10.66
CA LYS A 36 5.02 5.21 -11.09
C LYS A 36 4.26 4.70 -9.89
N ALA A 37 2.94 4.51 -10.01
CA ALA A 37 2.11 3.97 -8.95
C ALA A 37 2.68 2.65 -8.40
N GLY A 38 2.82 2.58 -7.07
CA GLY A 38 3.46 1.48 -6.35
C GLY A 38 4.91 1.74 -5.90
N GLN A 39 5.55 2.82 -6.35
CA GLN A 39 6.87 3.21 -5.86
C GLN A 39 6.82 3.81 -4.45
N PHE A 40 7.99 3.91 -3.83
CA PHE A 40 8.18 4.43 -2.48
C PHE A 40 9.19 5.59 -2.43
N VAL A 41 9.21 6.28 -1.32
CA VAL A 41 10.25 7.22 -0.92
C VAL A 41 10.95 6.74 0.36
N SER A 42 12.19 7.14 0.59
CA SER A 42 13.00 6.71 1.74
C SER A 42 13.38 7.91 2.61
N PHE A 43 13.11 7.79 3.91
CA PHE A 43 13.50 8.77 4.92
C PHE A 43 14.77 8.33 5.64
N GLU A 44 15.64 9.28 5.93
CA GLU A 44 16.73 9.10 6.86
C GLU A 44 16.21 9.32 8.29
N VAL A 45 16.27 8.28 9.12
CA VAL A 45 15.54 8.24 10.41
C VAL A 45 16.49 8.06 11.61
N GLY A 46 17.77 8.31 11.40
CA GLY A 46 18.79 8.23 12.43
C GLY A 46 20.05 7.51 11.96
N VAL A 47 20.84 7.05 12.90
CA VAL A 47 22.06 6.27 12.67
C VAL A 47 22.04 5.00 13.52
N ASN A 48 22.65 3.92 13.02
CA ASN A 48 22.81 2.69 13.78
C ASN A 48 24.04 2.78 14.71
N GLU A 49 24.29 1.74 15.50
CA GLU A 49 25.44 1.66 16.41
C GLU A 49 26.79 1.82 15.69
N LYS A 50 26.87 1.55 14.39
CA LYS A 50 28.06 1.69 13.54
C LYS A 50 28.14 3.06 12.86
N GLN A 51 27.35 4.06 13.30
CA GLN A 51 27.28 5.40 12.71
C GLN A 51 26.86 5.42 11.22
N GLN A 52 26.16 4.38 10.75
CA GLN A 52 25.61 4.33 9.40
C GLN A 52 24.20 4.90 9.42
N THR A 53 23.87 5.69 8.42
CA THR A 53 22.52 6.25 8.23
C THR A 53 21.49 5.15 8.11
N LEU A 54 20.47 5.19 8.96
CA LEU A 54 19.30 4.33 8.86
C LEU A 54 18.28 4.98 7.92
N THR A 55 17.87 4.23 6.91
CA THR A 55 16.81 4.66 6.03
C THR A 55 15.60 3.73 6.13
N ARG A 56 14.39 4.28 5.98
CA ARG A 56 13.16 3.49 5.94
C ARG A 56 12.30 3.89 4.75
N PRO A 57 11.87 2.90 3.94
CA PRO A 57 11.00 3.13 2.80
C PRO A 57 9.54 3.27 3.23
N TYR A 58 8.81 4.15 2.54
CA TYR A 58 7.37 4.34 2.69
C TYR A 58 6.73 4.46 1.32
N SER A 59 5.79 3.58 1.03
CA SER A 59 5.10 3.55 -0.26
C SER A 59 4.23 4.79 -0.43
N ILE A 60 4.24 5.32 -1.65
CA ILE A 60 3.39 6.45 -2.04
C ILE A 60 1.97 5.92 -2.22
N ALA A 61 1.01 6.53 -1.51
CA ALA A 61 -0.41 6.19 -1.57
C ALA A 61 -1.24 7.13 -2.46
N SER A 62 -0.70 8.32 -2.82
CA SER A 62 -1.29 9.23 -3.81
C SER A 62 -1.06 8.76 -5.24
N PRO A 63 -1.90 9.16 -6.22
CA PRO A 63 -1.70 8.82 -7.62
C PRO A 63 -0.51 9.59 -8.24
N PRO A 64 0.10 9.09 -9.34
CA PRO A 64 1.18 9.79 -10.04
C PRO A 64 0.80 11.16 -10.62
N SER A 65 -0.49 11.44 -10.81
CA SER A 65 -1.00 12.75 -11.21
C SER A 65 -0.83 13.83 -10.12
N SER A 66 -0.73 13.40 -8.85
CA SER A 66 -0.47 14.29 -7.71
C SER A 66 1.03 14.61 -7.63
N THR A 67 1.51 15.52 -8.45
CA THR A 67 2.95 15.79 -8.60
C THR A 67 3.53 16.69 -7.51
N GLY A 68 2.71 17.51 -6.85
CA GLY A 68 3.15 18.47 -5.82
C GLY A 68 2.88 18.04 -4.37
N VAL A 69 2.08 16.99 -4.19
CA VAL A 69 1.72 16.44 -2.89
C VAL A 69 1.86 14.94 -2.90
N LEU A 70 2.58 14.38 -1.94
CA LEU A 70 2.65 12.94 -1.71
C LEU A 70 1.85 12.56 -0.47
N THR A 71 0.96 11.59 -0.62
CA THR A 71 0.30 10.93 0.50
C THR A 71 1.06 9.66 0.87
N LEU A 72 1.41 9.52 2.15
CA LEU A 72 1.97 8.31 2.73
C LEU A 72 0.94 7.69 3.68
N LEU A 73 0.93 6.36 3.75
CA LEU A 73 0.16 5.60 4.72
C LEU A 73 1.08 4.62 5.43
N PHE A 74 1.09 4.65 6.75
CA PHE A 74 1.95 3.79 7.55
C PHE A 74 1.35 3.53 8.92
N ASN A 75 1.80 2.46 9.55
CA ASN A 75 1.44 2.14 10.93
C ASN A 75 2.61 2.40 11.88
N LEU A 76 2.27 2.71 13.12
CA LEU A 76 3.23 2.79 14.22
C LEU A 76 3.75 1.38 14.54
N VAL A 77 5.05 1.19 14.41
CA VAL A 77 5.75 -0.03 14.81
C VAL A 77 6.44 0.26 16.15
N PRO A 78 6.10 -0.42 17.25
CA PRO A 78 6.76 -0.20 18.53
C PRO A 78 8.28 -0.38 18.42
N GLY A 79 9.05 0.67 18.79
CA GLY A 79 10.50 0.68 18.66
C GLY A 79 11.04 0.88 17.24
N GLY A 80 10.17 0.95 16.23
CA GLY A 80 10.55 1.19 14.84
C GLY A 80 11.00 2.64 14.63
N PRO A 81 12.27 2.92 14.25
CA PRO A 81 12.78 4.29 14.16
C PRO A 81 12.05 5.11 13.10
N GLY A 82 11.67 4.50 11.99
CA GLY A 82 10.99 5.20 10.89
C GLY A 82 9.58 5.62 11.23
N SER A 83 8.75 4.71 11.72
CA SER A 83 7.38 5.03 12.12
C SER A 83 7.34 6.01 13.29
N THR A 84 8.24 5.86 14.28
CA THR A 84 8.37 6.80 15.39
C THR A 84 8.72 8.20 14.89
N TYR A 85 9.65 8.32 13.93
CA TYR A 85 9.99 9.59 13.32
C TYR A 85 8.78 10.23 12.62
N LEU A 86 8.09 9.49 11.73
CA LEU A 86 6.95 10.03 11.00
C LEU A 86 5.75 10.35 11.92
N PHE A 87 5.57 9.59 13.01
CA PHE A 87 4.53 9.89 14.01
C PHE A 87 4.87 11.11 14.88
N SER A 88 6.15 11.50 14.99
CA SER A 88 6.57 12.70 15.73
C SER A 88 6.32 14.00 14.97
N LEU A 89 6.15 13.94 13.64
CA LEU A 89 5.92 15.10 12.79
C LEU A 89 4.55 15.73 13.07
N LYS A 90 4.49 17.04 12.91
CA LYS A 90 3.29 17.88 13.03
C LYS A 90 3.04 18.62 11.72
N GLU A 91 1.82 19.06 11.51
CA GLU A 91 1.51 19.95 10.39
C GLU A 91 2.35 21.24 10.48
N GLY A 92 2.95 21.60 9.36
CA GLY A 92 3.91 22.70 9.24
C GLY A 92 5.38 22.30 9.42
N ASP A 93 5.69 21.11 9.93
CA ASP A 93 7.07 20.65 10.06
C ASP A 93 7.70 20.39 8.67
N GLU A 94 8.98 20.75 8.56
CA GLU A 94 9.78 20.41 7.38
C GLU A 94 10.40 19.02 7.52
N THR A 95 10.44 18.27 6.44
CA THR A 95 11.10 16.97 6.34
C THR A 95 11.78 16.81 4.99
N SER A 96 12.64 15.79 4.89
CA SER A 96 13.29 15.44 3.62
C SER A 96 13.28 13.94 3.40
N PHE A 97 13.24 13.55 2.12
CA PHE A 97 13.27 12.16 1.71
C PHE A 97 13.99 12.00 0.37
N LYS A 98 14.38 10.79 0.04
CA LYS A 98 14.97 10.42 -1.26
C LYS A 98 14.01 9.52 -2.03
N GLY A 99 13.91 9.74 -3.32
CA GLY A 99 13.04 8.93 -4.18
C GLY A 99 12.88 9.48 -5.61
N PRO A 100 11.90 8.94 -6.36
CA PRO A 100 11.17 7.71 -6.08
C PRO A 100 12.02 6.46 -6.32
N ALA A 101 11.67 5.36 -5.66
CA ALA A 101 12.35 4.08 -5.80
C ALA A 101 11.35 2.91 -5.84
N GLY A 102 11.84 1.70 -6.08
CA GLY A 102 11.06 0.47 -6.07
C GLY A 102 10.73 -0.08 -7.44
N THR A 103 10.61 -1.40 -7.48
CA THR A 103 10.27 -2.18 -8.68
C THR A 103 8.84 -2.71 -8.66
N PHE A 104 8.18 -2.65 -7.51
CA PHE A 104 6.77 -2.94 -7.33
C PHE A 104 5.95 -1.77 -7.87
N ARG A 105 5.49 -1.90 -9.10
CA ARG A 105 4.79 -0.82 -9.79
C ARG A 105 3.76 -1.38 -10.75
N LEU A 106 2.68 -0.62 -10.94
CA LEU A 106 1.67 -0.94 -11.92
C LEU A 106 2.31 -1.07 -13.31
N ARG A 107 1.99 -2.18 -13.98
CA ARG A 107 2.44 -2.43 -15.36
C ARG A 107 1.40 -1.92 -16.33
N ASP A 108 1.86 -1.42 -17.44
CA ASP A 108 0.99 -0.99 -18.53
C ASP A 108 0.64 -2.24 -19.39
N ASP A 109 -0.35 -2.97 -18.93
CA ASP A 109 -0.89 -4.16 -19.59
C ASP A 109 -2.43 -4.09 -19.58
N PRO A 110 -3.02 -3.33 -20.50
CA PRO A 110 -4.46 -3.08 -20.53
C PRO A 110 -5.30 -4.32 -20.89
N ALA A 111 -4.65 -5.38 -21.37
CA ALA A 111 -5.33 -6.61 -21.74
C ALA A 111 -5.61 -7.53 -20.55
N ARG A 112 -5.01 -7.27 -19.38
CA ARG A 112 -5.15 -8.13 -18.21
C ARG A 112 -6.06 -7.55 -17.15
N ASP A 113 -6.86 -8.42 -16.55
CA ASP A 113 -7.54 -8.14 -15.30
C ASP A 113 -6.54 -8.03 -14.14
N HIS A 114 -6.83 -7.18 -13.17
CA HIS A 114 -5.94 -6.91 -12.05
C HIS A 114 -6.51 -7.48 -10.75
N LEU A 115 -5.72 -8.32 -10.08
CA LEU A 115 -5.98 -8.78 -8.72
C LEU A 115 -5.00 -8.09 -7.77
N PHE A 116 -5.52 -7.29 -6.86
CA PHE A 116 -4.79 -6.70 -5.76
C PHE A 116 -5.07 -7.45 -4.47
N VAL A 117 -4.03 -7.84 -3.75
CA VAL A 117 -4.16 -8.47 -2.43
C VAL A 117 -3.28 -7.74 -1.45
N ALA A 118 -3.88 -7.21 -0.39
CA ALA A 118 -3.19 -6.45 0.64
C ALA A 118 -3.43 -7.02 2.05
N THR A 119 -2.48 -6.79 2.95
CA THR A 119 -2.70 -6.88 4.41
C THR A 119 -2.21 -5.60 5.09
N GLY A 120 -3.00 -5.10 6.06
CA GLY A 120 -2.67 -3.88 6.79
C GLY A 120 -2.39 -2.70 5.89
N THR A 121 -1.30 -1.97 6.18
CA THR A 121 -0.84 -0.81 5.41
C THR A 121 -0.21 -1.16 4.06
N GLY A 122 -0.06 -2.45 3.72
CA GLY A 122 0.28 -2.88 2.34
C GLY A 122 -0.72 -2.44 1.28
N ILE A 123 -1.86 -1.89 1.67
CA ILE A 123 -2.80 -1.23 0.75
C ILE A 123 -2.24 0.09 0.19
N ALA A 124 -1.25 0.73 0.81
CA ALA A 124 -0.72 2.04 0.40
C ALA A 124 -0.30 2.10 -1.08
N PRO A 125 0.65 1.26 -1.56
CA PRO A 125 1.03 1.26 -2.97
C PRO A 125 -0.10 0.82 -3.90
N ILE A 126 -1.00 -0.05 -3.41
CA ILE A 126 -2.17 -0.51 -4.16
C ILE A 126 -3.17 0.63 -4.35
N ARG A 127 -3.37 1.50 -3.35
CA ARG A 127 -4.20 2.70 -3.49
C ARG A 127 -3.73 3.59 -4.64
N ALA A 128 -2.43 3.85 -4.72
CA ALA A 128 -1.85 4.61 -5.84
C ALA A 128 -2.08 3.93 -7.20
N MET A 129 -2.01 2.59 -7.25
CA MET A 129 -2.27 1.82 -8.47
C MET A 129 -3.75 1.88 -8.87
N LEU A 130 -4.67 1.75 -7.91
CA LEU A 130 -6.12 1.84 -8.15
C LEU A 130 -6.48 3.23 -8.70
N LEU A 131 -6.01 4.30 -8.06
CA LEU A 131 -6.24 5.66 -8.53
C LEU A 131 -5.70 5.88 -9.94
N ALA A 132 -4.49 5.38 -10.24
CA ALA A 132 -3.90 5.48 -11.58
C ALA A 132 -4.69 4.69 -12.64
N LEU A 133 -5.34 3.58 -12.28
CA LEU A 133 -6.23 2.83 -13.17
C LEU A 133 -7.54 3.58 -13.40
N PHE A 134 -8.12 4.17 -12.35
CA PHE A 134 -9.37 4.93 -12.43
C PHE A 134 -9.21 6.21 -13.26
N GLU A 135 -8.10 6.93 -13.11
CA GLU A 135 -7.81 8.12 -13.94
C GLU A 135 -7.69 7.80 -15.43
N LYS A 136 -7.30 6.56 -15.79
CA LYS A 136 -7.19 6.10 -17.17
C LYS A 136 -8.48 5.47 -17.73
N ASP A 137 -9.53 5.37 -16.92
CA ASP A 137 -10.76 4.64 -17.25
C ASP A 137 -10.44 3.23 -17.78
N ALA A 138 -9.63 2.49 -17.04
CA ALA A 138 -9.11 1.19 -17.48
C ALA A 138 -10.23 0.21 -17.80
N ALA A 139 -10.18 -0.38 -19.01
CA ALA A 139 -11.21 -1.29 -19.50
C ALA A 139 -11.21 -2.68 -18.86
N CYS A 140 -10.17 -3.03 -18.08
CA CYS A 140 -10.02 -4.31 -17.40
C CYS A 140 -10.82 -4.40 -16.10
N SER A 141 -11.10 -5.63 -15.66
CA SER A 141 -11.65 -5.86 -14.32
C SER A 141 -10.59 -5.68 -13.24
N VAL A 142 -10.97 -5.07 -12.14
CA VAL A 142 -10.08 -4.77 -11.01
C VAL A 142 -10.70 -5.33 -9.73
N THR A 143 -10.00 -6.25 -9.08
CA THR A 143 -10.44 -6.87 -7.83
C THR A 143 -9.44 -6.57 -6.71
N LEU A 144 -9.93 -6.10 -5.57
CA LEU A 144 -9.13 -5.90 -4.36
C LEU A 144 -9.61 -6.83 -3.24
N TYR A 145 -8.71 -7.64 -2.70
CA TYR A 145 -8.90 -8.35 -1.44
C TYR A 145 -7.98 -7.76 -0.38
N TRP A 146 -8.56 -7.30 0.72
CA TRP A 146 -7.83 -6.62 1.78
C TRP A 146 -8.05 -7.28 3.14
N GLY A 147 -6.99 -7.81 3.74
CA GLY A 147 -7.00 -8.46 5.05
C GLY A 147 -6.60 -7.51 6.16
N LEU A 148 -7.45 -7.41 7.18
CA LEU A 148 -7.20 -6.68 8.43
C LEU A 148 -7.40 -7.63 9.64
N ARG A 149 -7.08 -7.17 10.85
CA ARG A 149 -7.22 -8.01 12.06
C ARG A 149 -8.64 -7.95 12.63
N SER A 150 -9.13 -6.75 12.92
CA SER A 150 -10.34 -6.50 13.68
C SER A 150 -11.07 -5.25 13.19
N ARG A 151 -12.24 -4.95 13.75
CA ARG A 151 -13.04 -3.77 13.37
C ARG A 151 -12.32 -2.45 13.65
N ARG A 152 -11.52 -2.37 14.69
CA ARG A 152 -10.77 -1.15 15.04
C ARG A 152 -9.66 -0.82 14.04
N ASP A 153 -9.31 -1.77 13.17
CA ASP A 153 -8.29 -1.61 12.13
C ASP A 153 -8.89 -1.20 10.78
N LEU A 154 -10.21 -1.01 10.71
CA LEU A 154 -10.91 -0.59 9.50
C LEU A 154 -10.68 0.90 9.20
N TYR A 155 -10.27 1.19 7.99
CA TYR A 155 -10.18 2.55 7.44
C TYR A 155 -10.46 2.52 5.94
N TRP A 156 -10.67 3.66 5.30
CA TRP A 156 -10.96 3.85 3.87
C TRP A 156 -12.12 3.02 3.31
N GLN A 157 -13.00 2.45 4.14
CA GLN A 157 -14.10 1.61 3.66
C GLN A 157 -15.11 2.42 2.82
N ASP A 158 -15.40 3.66 3.23
CA ASP A 158 -16.31 4.55 2.49
C ASP A 158 -15.67 5.01 1.17
N GLU A 159 -14.37 5.26 1.15
CA GLU A 159 -13.62 5.59 -0.07
C GLU A 159 -13.67 4.44 -1.08
N LEU A 160 -13.40 3.21 -0.63
CA LEU A 160 -13.48 2.00 -1.47
C LEU A 160 -14.91 1.75 -1.97
N ALA A 161 -15.93 1.97 -1.15
CA ALA A 161 -17.32 1.84 -1.54
C ALA A 161 -17.72 2.89 -2.58
N ALA A 162 -17.24 4.14 -2.42
CA ALA A 162 -17.45 5.20 -3.40
C ALA A 162 -16.79 4.86 -4.75
N TRP A 163 -15.57 4.31 -4.73
CA TRP A 163 -14.90 3.87 -5.96
C TRP A 163 -15.61 2.71 -6.64
N ALA A 164 -16.09 1.72 -5.89
CA ALA A 164 -16.85 0.60 -6.45
C ALA A 164 -18.16 1.06 -7.10
N LYS A 165 -18.78 2.13 -6.58
CA LYS A 165 -19.96 2.75 -7.19
C LYS A 165 -19.60 3.53 -8.45
N ALA A 166 -18.46 4.23 -8.45
CA ALA A 166 -18.04 5.07 -9.59
C ALA A 166 -17.44 4.25 -10.73
N HIS A 167 -16.81 3.11 -10.44
CA HIS A 167 -16.11 2.24 -11.39
C HIS A 167 -16.69 0.83 -11.37
N PRO A 168 -17.70 0.51 -12.22
CA PRO A 168 -18.43 -0.76 -12.17
C PRO A 168 -17.59 -2.02 -12.38
N LYS A 169 -16.37 -1.89 -12.92
CA LYS A 169 -15.41 -2.99 -13.08
C LYS A 169 -14.50 -3.18 -11.87
N PHE A 170 -14.59 -2.31 -10.88
CA PHE A 170 -13.88 -2.42 -9.61
C PHE A 170 -14.75 -3.10 -8.56
N THR A 171 -14.19 -4.13 -7.94
CA THR A 171 -14.78 -4.80 -6.78
C THR A 171 -13.78 -4.90 -5.66
N PHE A 172 -14.24 -4.80 -4.41
CA PHE A 172 -13.38 -5.01 -3.26
C PHE A 172 -14.05 -5.86 -2.19
N THR A 173 -13.24 -6.53 -1.41
CA THR A 173 -13.67 -7.28 -0.23
C THR A 173 -12.66 -7.10 0.88
N THR A 174 -13.11 -6.54 2.00
CA THR A 174 -12.33 -6.49 3.24
C THR A 174 -12.69 -7.69 4.11
N THR A 175 -11.68 -8.42 4.61
CA THR A 175 -11.85 -9.55 5.51
C THR A 175 -11.13 -9.32 6.83
N LEU A 176 -11.74 -9.75 7.94
CA LEU A 176 -11.15 -9.66 9.27
C LEU A 176 -10.72 -11.04 9.77
N SER A 177 -9.44 -11.15 10.15
CA SER A 177 -8.89 -12.43 10.66
C SER A 177 -9.27 -12.71 12.12
N ARG A 178 -9.61 -11.68 12.90
CA ARG A 178 -10.04 -11.74 14.31
C ARG A 178 -11.19 -10.76 14.55
N PRO A 179 -12.33 -10.97 13.86
CA PRO A 179 -13.48 -10.09 14.02
C PRO A 179 -14.11 -10.28 15.39
N GLU A 180 -14.57 -9.21 15.99
CA GLU A 180 -15.40 -9.20 17.19
C GLU A 180 -16.80 -9.72 16.88
N ASP A 181 -17.57 -10.02 17.93
CA ASP A 181 -18.97 -10.40 17.80
C ASP A 181 -19.79 -9.32 17.09
N GLY A 182 -20.77 -9.74 16.30
CA GLY A 182 -21.60 -8.83 15.51
C GLY A 182 -20.97 -8.33 14.20
N TRP A 183 -19.78 -8.80 13.82
CA TRP A 183 -19.24 -8.54 12.48
C TRP A 183 -20.01 -9.34 11.42
N SER A 184 -20.62 -8.65 10.47
CA SER A 184 -21.42 -9.24 9.38
C SER A 184 -20.64 -9.40 8.04
N GLY A 185 -19.43 -8.84 7.95
CA GLY A 185 -18.59 -8.96 6.77
C GLY A 185 -17.79 -10.26 6.71
N GLU A 186 -16.87 -10.33 5.75
CA GLU A 186 -16.02 -11.50 5.55
C GLU A 186 -15.11 -11.77 6.75
N ARG A 187 -14.93 -13.06 7.06
CA ARG A 187 -14.14 -13.56 8.19
C ARG A 187 -13.00 -14.42 7.71
N GLY A 188 -11.87 -14.34 8.39
CA GLY A 188 -10.69 -15.16 8.13
C GLY A 188 -9.59 -14.42 7.38
N ARG A 189 -8.56 -15.15 6.95
CA ARG A 189 -7.42 -14.59 6.23
C ARG A 189 -7.78 -14.30 4.78
N VAL A 190 -7.16 -13.29 4.20
CA VAL A 190 -7.36 -12.90 2.80
C VAL A 190 -6.98 -14.01 1.81
N THR A 191 -6.07 -14.90 2.19
CA THR A 191 -5.68 -16.09 1.40
C THR A 191 -6.87 -16.99 1.07
N ARG A 192 -7.84 -17.14 2.01
CA ARG A 192 -9.08 -17.89 1.78
C ARG A 192 -9.90 -17.28 0.64
N LEU A 193 -10.03 -15.96 0.61
CA LEU A 193 -10.77 -15.28 -0.49
C LEU A 193 -10.14 -15.57 -1.86
N VAL A 194 -8.80 -15.54 -1.93
CA VAL A 194 -8.10 -15.84 -3.19
C VAL A 194 -8.31 -17.30 -3.60
N GLU A 195 -8.24 -18.22 -2.64
CA GLU A 195 -8.43 -19.65 -2.91
C GLU A 195 -9.84 -19.96 -3.42
N GLU A 196 -10.86 -19.42 -2.75
CA GLU A 196 -12.29 -19.69 -3.03
C GLU A 196 -12.83 -18.95 -4.25
N ARG A 197 -12.39 -17.68 -4.46
CA ARG A 197 -13.06 -16.81 -5.44
C ARG A 197 -12.30 -16.62 -6.75
N ILE A 198 -11.00 -16.89 -6.78
CA ILE A 198 -10.23 -16.83 -8.02
C ILE A 198 -10.29 -18.22 -8.68
N ALA A 199 -11.22 -18.40 -9.60
CA ALA A 199 -11.38 -19.68 -10.29
C ALA A 199 -10.29 -19.95 -11.33
N SER A 200 -9.78 -18.90 -12.01
CA SER A 200 -8.76 -18.98 -13.05
C SER A 200 -7.80 -17.80 -12.95
N VAL A 201 -6.57 -18.01 -13.33
CA VAL A 201 -5.53 -16.96 -13.47
C VAL A 201 -5.27 -16.58 -14.93
N GLN A 202 -6.03 -17.18 -15.87
CA GLN A 202 -5.96 -16.81 -17.27
C GLN A 202 -6.31 -15.32 -17.41
N ASN A 203 -5.48 -14.58 -18.12
CA ASN A 203 -5.63 -13.14 -18.30
C ASN A 203 -5.55 -12.29 -17.01
N LEU A 204 -4.90 -12.81 -15.95
CA LEU A 204 -4.77 -12.11 -14.67
C LEU A 204 -3.35 -11.57 -14.46
N ALA A 205 -3.22 -10.39 -13.86
CA ALA A 205 -1.99 -9.88 -13.25
C ALA A 205 -2.24 -9.63 -11.76
N ALA A 206 -1.45 -10.26 -10.89
CA ALA A 206 -1.61 -10.16 -9.44
C ALA A 206 -0.56 -9.23 -8.81
N TYR A 207 -1.01 -8.35 -7.93
CA TYR A 207 -0.18 -7.41 -7.16
C TYR A 207 -0.42 -7.65 -5.67
N LEU A 208 0.62 -8.12 -4.98
CA LEU A 208 0.55 -8.56 -3.60
C LEU A 208 1.43 -7.67 -2.72
N CYS A 209 0.86 -7.08 -1.65
CA CYS A 209 1.63 -6.26 -0.73
C CYS A 209 1.18 -6.47 0.72
N GLY A 210 2.14 -6.69 1.63
CA GLY A 210 1.88 -6.91 3.05
C GLY A 210 2.89 -7.85 3.70
N ASN A 211 2.41 -8.71 4.63
CA ASN A 211 3.29 -9.64 5.34
C ASN A 211 3.78 -10.80 4.46
N SER A 212 4.95 -11.34 4.79
CA SER A 212 5.61 -12.40 4.02
C SER A 212 4.79 -13.70 3.93
N GLY A 213 4.09 -14.07 4.99
CA GLY A 213 3.21 -15.26 5.00
C GLY A 213 2.10 -15.14 3.96
N MET A 214 1.38 -14.02 3.95
CA MET A 214 0.34 -13.75 2.94
C MET A 214 0.91 -13.80 1.51
N LEU A 215 2.07 -13.15 1.28
CA LEU A 215 2.70 -13.13 -0.05
C LEU A 215 3.02 -14.55 -0.55
N ASN A 216 3.56 -15.40 0.32
CA ASN A 216 3.94 -16.77 -0.02
C ASN A 216 2.69 -17.63 -0.28
N ASP A 217 1.71 -17.59 0.62
CA ASP A 217 0.48 -18.38 0.52
C ASP A 217 -0.31 -18.01 -0.75
N VAL A 218 -0.55 -16.71 -0.99
CA VAL A 218 -1.28 -16.26 -2.19
C VAL A 218 -0.53 -16.63 -3.47
N THR A 219 0.81 -16.48 -3.47
CA THR A 219 1.62 -16.90 -4.62
C THR A 219 1.43 -18.39 -4.91
N ALA A 220 1.51 -19.24 -3.88
CA ALA A 220 1.33 -20.68 -4.04
C ALA A 220 -0.08 -21.05 -4.53
N ILE A 221 -1.11 -20.37 -4.00
CA ILE A 221 -2.50 -20.58 -4.44
C ILE A 221 -2.67 -20.24 -5.93
N LEU A 222 -2.17 -19.07 -6.36
CA LEU A 222 -2.28 -18.65 -7.76
C LEU A 222 -1.50 -19.56 -8.70
N GLN A 223 -0.28 -19.97 -8.33
CA GLN A 223 0.55 -20.90 -9.12
C GLN A 223 -0.11 -22.29 -9.31
N LYS A 224 -0.86 -22.79 -8.31
CA LYS A 224 -1.65 -24.03 -8.46
C LYS A 224 -2.78 -23.88 -9.48
N LYS A 225 -3.28 -22.67 -9.71
CA LYS A 225 -4.37 -22.37 -10.66
C LYS A 225 -3.86 -22.10 -12.07
N GLY A 226 -2.54 -21.89 -12.25
CA GLY A 226 -1.90 -21.67 -13.54
C GLY A 226 -0.81 -20.59 -13.50
N LEU A 227 -0.39 -20.14 -14.67
CA LEU A 227 0.66 -19.12 -14.82
C LEU A 227 0.05 -17.72 -15.07
N CYS A 228 0.42 -16.77 -14.23
CA CYS A 228 0.14 -15.36 -14.43
C CYS A 228 1.29 -14.51 -13.87
N PRO A 229 1.45 -13.27 -14.32
CA PRO A 229 2.37 -12.32 -13.68
C PRO A 229 1.98 -12.07 -12.23
N ILE A 230 2.92 -12.25 -11.30
CA ILE A 230 2.76 -11.97 -9.88
C ILE A 230 3.84 -11.00 -9.44
N TYR A 231 3.42 -9.80 -9.04
CA TYR A 231 4.28 -8.74 -8.50
C TYR A 231 4.09 -8.67 -7.00
N ARG A 232 5.20 -8.57 -6.24
CA ARG A 232 5.17 -8.65 -4.77
C ARG A 232 6.02 -7.58 -4.14
N GLU A 233 5.54 -7.03 -3.03
CA GLU A 233 6.32 -6.18 -2.13
C GLU A 233 6.09 -6.59 -0.68
N LYS A 234 7.17 -6.92 0.03
CA LYS A 234 7.13 -7.31 1.44
C LYS A 234 7.24 -6.07 2.31
N TYR A 235 6.34 -5.92 3.29
CA TYR A 235 6.38 -4.83 4.26
C TYR A 235 6.97 -5.27 5.60
N TYR A 236 6.62 -6.48 6.06
CA TYR A 236 7.08 -7.03 7.34
C TYR A 236 7.00 -8.56 7.34
N ASP A 237 7.72 -9.18 8.23
CA ASP A 237 7.64 -10.62 8.49
C ASP A 237 6.55 -10.93 9.52
N ASP A 238 6.08 -12.19 9.56
CA ASP A 238 5.05 -12.64 10.49
C ASP A 238 5.49 -12.53 11.97
N THR A 239 6.79 -12.39 12.22
CA THR A 239 7.38 -12.17 13.56
C THR A 239 7.21 -10.76 14.08
N GLY A 240 6.71 -9.80 13.27
CA GLY A 240 6.58 -8.40 13.64
C GLY A 240 7.88 -7.60 13.57
N GLU A 241 8.98 -8.24 13.18
CA GLU A 241 10.25 -7.55 12.93
C GLU A 241 10.28 -7.05 11.48
N SER A 242 10.39 -5.73 11.32
CA SER A 242 10.68 -5.11 10.03
C SER A 242 12.19 -5.16 9.81
N GLU A 243 12.63 -5.78 8.74
CA GLU A 243 14.01 -5.61 8.26
C GLU A 243 14.31 -4.17 7.82
#